data_32eda2ca0bb3f309aa94a1f2334e7e7c
#
_entry.id   32eda2ca0bb3f309aa94a1f2334e7e7c
#
_cell.length_a   1.000
_cell.length_b   1.000
_cell.length_c   1.000
_cell.angle_alpha   90.00
_cell.angle_beta   90.00
_cell.angle_gamma   90.00
#
_symmetry.space_group_name_H-M   'P 1'
#
loop_
_entity.id
_entity.type
_entity.pdbx_description
1 polymer ?
#
loop_
_entity_poly.entity_id
_entity_poly.type
_entity_poly.pdbx_seq_one_letter_code
_entity_poly.pdbx_strand_id
1 'polypeptide(L)'
;MNIFKKIKARLQLIRAIKLADKCHAEDGGRYYVMPTFNRTKSGKRKHALAVMDRSNFRKLKRKHYISQRASVADLLRECFYHTPYRDGSGEIPKYKLEEKLAQYYRWRSNPV
;
A
#
# COMPACT_ATOMS: atom_id res chain seq x y z
N MET A 1 -15.88 12.15 2.80
CA MET A 1 -14.84 12.24 3.84
C MET A 1 -14.65 13.69 4.22
N ASN A 2 -14.65 14.02 5.53
CA ASN A 2 -14.44 15.39 5.98
C ASN A 2 -12.96 15.80 5.89
N ILE A 3 -12.68 17.09 6.05
CA ILE A 3 -11.32 17.63 5.87
C ILE A 3 -10.30 17.03 6.86
N PHE A 4 -10.69 16.80 8.12
CA PHE A 4 -9.79 16.22 9.11
C PHE A 4 -9.43 14.77 8.77
N LYS A 5 -10.40 13.99 8.31
CA LYS A 5 -10.16 12.61 7.86
C LYS A 5 -9.27 12.58 6.61
N LYS A 6 -9.44 13.53 5.69
CA LYS A 6 -8.57 13.66 4.51
C LYS A 6 -7.14 13.98 4.88
N ILE A 7 -6.92 14.91 5.81
CA ILE A 7 -5.58 15.26 6.29
C ILE A 7 -4.91 14.05 6.94
N LYS A 8 -5.64 13.35 7.81
CA LYS A 8 -5.13 12.15 8.48
C LYS A 8 -4.79 11.05 7.47
N ALA A 9 -5.68 10.81 6.50
CA ALA A 9 -5.46 9.81 5.45
C ALA A 9 -4.24 10.17 4.60
N ARG A 10 -4.08 11.43 4.21
CA ARG A 10 -2.90 11.89 3.46
C ARG A 10 -1.61 11.64 4.23
N LEU A 11 -1.57 11.98 5.52
CA LEU A 11 -0.40 11.74 6.36
C LEU A 11 -0.08 10.25 6.49
N GLN A 12 -1.08 9.39 6.62
CA GLN A 12 -0.90 7.95 6.66
C GLN A 12 -0.27 7.42 5.37
N LEU A 13 -0.78 7.87 4.21
CA LEU A 13 -0.22 7.46 2.92
C LEU A 13 1.21 7.97 2.74
N ILE A 14 1.49 9.23 3.08
CA ILE A 14 2.83 9.80 2.99
C ILE A 14 3.82 9.02 3.86
N ARG A 15 3.44 8.66 5.08
CA ARG A 15 4.28 7.86 5.98
C ARG A 15 4.57 6.48 5.40
N ALA A 16 3.56 5.83 4.82
CA ALA A 16 3.73 4.53 4.18
C ALA A 16 4.65 4.62 2.95
N ILE A 17 4.52 5.67 2.14
CA ILE A 17 5.40 5.93 1.01
C ILE A 17 6.85 6.13 1.46
N LYS A 18 7.07 6.92 2.51
CA LYS A 18 8.41 7.14 3.07
C LYS A 18 9.03 5.85 3.59
N LEU A 19 8.22 4.99 4.23
CA LEU A 19 8.69 3.69 4.69
C LEU A 19 9.08 2.79 3.51
N ALA A 20 8.26 2.75 2.46
CA ALA A 20 8.57 1.98 1.27
C ALA A 20 9.87 2.47 0.61
N ASP A 21 10.05 3.79 0.49
CA ASP A 21 11.26 4.39 -0.08
C ASP A 21 12.49 4.08 0.77
N LYS A 22 12.36 4.13 2.09
CA LYS A 22 13.44 3.77 3.03
C LYS A 22 13.85 2.32 2.86
N CYS A 23 12.90 1.40 2.83
CA CYS A 23 13.18 -0.02 2.62
C CYS A 23 13.86 -0.26 1.27
N HIS A 24 13.39 0.40 0.21
CA HIS A 24 14.01 0.34 -1.11
C HIS A 24 15.46 0.84 -1.08
N ALA A 25 15.73 1.96 -0.40
CA ALA A 25 17.08 2.51 -0.27
C ALA A 25 18.02 1.56 0.48
N GLU A 26 17.49 0.81 1.47
CA GLU A 26 18.29 -0.10 2.28
C GLU A 26 18.69 -1.38 1.53
N ASP A 27 17.77 -2.00 0.78
CA ASP A 27 18.01 -3.29 0.15
C ASP A 27 17.88 -3.29 -1.39
N GLY A 28 17.41 -2.19 -1.98
CA GLY A 28 17.19 -2.07 -3.42
C GLY A 28 16.00 -2.84 -3.95
N GLY A 29 15.25 -3.52 -3.10
CA GLY A 29 14.06 -4.26 -3.49
C GLY A 29 12.91 -3.34 -3.85
N ARG A 30 11.92 -3.88 -4.57
CA ARG A 30 10.70 -3.16 -4.90
C ARG A 30 9.68 -3.37 -3.79
N TYR A 31 9.16 -2.25 -3.26
CA TYR A 31 8.16 -2.25 -2.18
C TYR A 31 6.85 -1.66 -2.68
N TYR A 32 5.75 -2.17 -2.13
CA TYR A 32 4.38 -1.78 -2.48
C TYR A 32 3.64 -1.31 -1.25
N VAL A 33 2.90 -0.21 -1.38
CA VAL A 33 1.97 0.26 -0.34
C VAL A 33 0.59 -0.27 -0.68
N MET A 34 0.09 -1.22 0.10
CA MET A 34 -1.11 -1.98 -0.19
C MET A 34 -2.26 -1.66 0.77
N PRO A 35 -3.50 -1.70 0.28
CA PRO A 35 -4.65 -1.64 1.18
C PRO A 35 -4.71 -2.90 2.04
N THR A 36 -5.02 -2.72 3.31
CA THR A 36 -5.23 -3.82 4.24
C THR A 36 -6.22 -3.39 5.32
N PHE A 37 -6.53 -4.30 6.22
CA PHE A 37 -7.40 -4.03 7.35
C PHE A 37 -6.73 -4.49 8.64
N ASN A 38 -6.78 -3.63 9.66
CA ASN A 38 -6.40 -4.00 11.02
C ASN A 38 -7.66 -4.20 11.86
N ARG A 39 -7.57 -5.01 12.91
CA ARG A 39 -8.65 -5.14 13.89
C ARG A 39 -8.40 -4.18 15.06
N THR A 40 -9.46 -3.49 15.48
CA THR A 40 -9.43 -2.68 16.69
C THR A 40 -9.54 -3.58 17.93
N LYS A 41 -9.34 -3.02 19.11
CA LYS A 41 -9.52 -3.75 20.39
C LYS A 41 -10.94 -4.32 20.54
N SER A 42 -11.95 -3.66 19.94
CA SER A 42 -13.33 -4.12 19.96
C SER A 42 -13.63 -5.19 18.90
N GLY A 43 -12.65 -5.62 18.12
CA GLY A 43 -12.80 -6.59 17.05
C GLY A 43 -13.30 -6.06 15.72
N LYS A 44 -13.55 -4.75 15.60
CA LYS A 44 -13.96 -4.11 14.35
C LYS A 44 -12.80 -4.00 13.39
N ARG A 45 -13.08 -4.14 12.09
CA ARG A 45 -12.09 -3.93 11.03
C ARG A 45 -11.89 -2.44 10.78
N LYS A 46 -10.67 -2.07 10.51
CA LYS A 46 -10.26 -0.69 10.25
C LYS A 46 -9.36 -0.65 9.01
N HIS A 47 -9.57 0.31 8.13
CA HIS A 47 -8.70 0.53 6.99
C HIS A 47 -7.27 0.79 7.46
N ALA A 48 -6.29 0.17 6.81
CA ALA A 48 -4.88 0.34 7.11
C ALA A 48 -4.05 0.19 5.83
N LEU A 49 -2.77 0.53 5.94
CA LEU A 49 -1.81 0.36 4.84
C LEU A 49 -0.73 -0.61 5.27
N ALA A 50 -0.31 -1.47 4.35
CA ALA A 50 0.81 -2.37 4.54
C ALA A 50 1.88 -2.08 3.50
N VAL A 51 3.14 -2.04 3.95
CA VAL A 51 4.30 -1.93 3.06
C VAL A 51 4.89 -3.33 2.94
N MET A 52 4.95 -3.87 1.72
CA MET A 52 5.42 -5.23 1.49
C MET A 52 6.23 -5.36 0.21
N ASP A 53 7.16 -6.32 0.20
CA ASP A 53 7.85 -6.76 -1.00
C ASP A 53 7.26 -8.08 -1.51
N ARG A 54 7.83 -8.61 -2.60
CA ARG A 54 7.36 -9.89 -3.17
C ARG A 54 7.57 -11.06 -2.22
N SER A 55 8.62 -11.04 -1.40
CA SER A 55 8.91 -12.10 -0.43
C SER A 55 7.82 -12.15 0.66
N ASN A 56 7.45 -11.00 1.21
CA ASN A 56 6.36 -10.91 2.18
C ASN A 56 5.03 -11.37 1.56
N PHE A 57 4.75 -10.94 0.33
CA PHE A 57 3.55 -11.36 -0.38
C PHE A 57 3.46 -12.88 -0.52
N ARG A 58 4.57 -13.52 -0.92
CA ARG A 58 4.63 -14.99 -1.04
C ARG A 58 4.44 -15.70 0.29
N LYS A 59 5.02 -15.16 1.38
CA LYS A 59 4.85 -15.71 2.74
C LYS A 59 3.40 -15.64 3.19
N LEU A 60 2.75 -14.49 3.00
CA LEU A 60 1.34 -14.31 3.35
C LEU A 60 0.44 -15.23 2.54
N LYS A 61 0.76 -15.44 1.27
CA LYS A 61 0.05 -16.36 0.39
C LYS A 61 0.17 -17.79 0.88
N ARG A 62 1.39 -18.24 1.26
CA ARG A 62 1.63 -19.59 1.81
C ARG A 62 0.90 -19.82 3.13
N LYS A 63 0.75 -18.79 3.95
CA LYS A 63 0.03 -18.85 5.23
C LYS A 63 -1.48 -18.64 5.09
N HIS A 64 -1.99 -18.54 3.85
CA HIS A 64 -3.41 -18.36 3.53
C HIS A 64 -4.01 -17.04 4.04
N TYR A 65 -3.19 -16.02 4.34
CA TYR A 65 -3.69 -14.67 4.62
C TYR A 65 -4.09 -13.92 3.36
N ILE A 66 -3.58 -14.33 2.20
CA ILE A 66 -3.89 -13.78 0.88
C ILE A 66 -4.40 -14.92 0.01
N SER A 67 -5.39 -14.64 -0.86
CA SER A 67 -5.94 -15.62 -1.80
C SER A 67 -4.83 -16.32 -2.60
N GLN A 68 -4.96 -17.64 -2.77
CA GLN A 68 -4.03 -18.41 -3.60
C GLN A 68 -4.09 -17.98 -5.08
N ARG A 69 -5.16 -17.32 -5.50
CA ARG A 69 -5.34 -16.80 -6.87
C ARG A 69 -4.63 -15.46 -7.09
N ALA A 70 -4.24 -14.77 -6.01
CA ALA A 70 -3.56 -13.50 -6.12
C ALA A 70 -2.17 -13.66 -6.75
N SER A 71 -1.79 -12.76 -7.64
CA SER A 71 -0.51 -12.75 -8.34
C SER A 71 0.27 -11.47 -8.08
N VAL A 72 1.55 -11.45 -8.45
CA VAL A 72 2.38 -10.23 -8.34
C VAL A 72 1.79 -9.09 -9.19
N ALA A 73 1.15 -9.40 -10.31
CA ALA A 73 0.46 -8.39 -11.13
C ALA A 73 -0.65 -7.67 -10.35
N ASP A 74 -1.31 -8.37 -9.42
CA ASP A 74 -2.34 -7.77 -8.57
C ASP A 74 -1.75 -6.73 -7.62
N LEU A 75 -0.51 -6.90 -7.17
CA LEU A 75 0.17 -5.91 -6.34
C LEU A 75 0.31 -4.58 -7.07
N LEU A 76 0.72 -4.62 -8.34
CA LEU A 76 0.86 -3.41 -9.16
C LEU A 76 -0.48 -2.72 -9.41
N ARG A 77 -1.53 -3.49 -9.66
CA ARG A 77 -2.85 -2.96 -9.96
C ARG A 77 -3.50 -2.32 -8.73
N GLU A 78 -3.36 -2.93 -7.56
CA GLU A 78 -4.09 -2.53 -6.37
C GLU A 78 -3.29 -1.62 -5.41
N CYS A 79 -1.97 -1.49 -5.59
CA CYS A 79 -1.16 -0.65 -4.72
C CYS A 79 -1.48 0.84 -4.91
N PHE A 80 -1.33 1.60 -3.83
CA PHE A 80 -1.42 3.06 -3.88
C PHE A 80 -0.09 3.72 -4.24
N TYR A 81 1.00 2.99 -4.11
CA TYR A 81 2.34 3.43 -4.46
C TYR A 81 3.26 2.21 -4.55
N HIS A 82 4.26 2.29 -5.41
CA HIS A 82 5.36 1.33 -5.41
C HIS A 82 6.68 2.04 -5.71
N THR A 83 7.77 1.51 -5.14
CA THR A 83 9.11 1.99 -5.44
C THR A 83 9.55 1.49 -6.82
N PRO A 84 10.58 2.12 -7.45
CA PRO A 84 11.15 1.59 -8.69
C PRO A 84 11.89 0.28 -8.43
N TYR A 85 12.27 -0.41 -9.48
CA TYR A 85 13.20 -1.52 -9.41
C TYR A 85 14.60 -1.02 -9.04
N ARG A 86 15.49 -1.96 -8.68
CA ARG A 86 16.87 -1.68 -8.29
C ARG A 86 17.64 -0.88 -9.35
N ASP A 87 17.35 -1.08 -10.64
CA ASP A 87 17.94 -0.35 -11.75
C ASP A 87 17.32 1.03 -11.99
N GLY A 88 16.36 1.44 -11.15
CA GLY A 88 15.65 2.71 -11.27
C GLY A 88 14.46 2.70 -12.22
N SER A 89 14.19 1.60 -12.92
CA SER A 89 13.03 1.51 -13.83
C SER A 89 11.73 1.34 -13.03
N GLY A 90 10.61 1.68 -13.66
CA GLY A 90 9.28 1.49 -13.07
C GLY A 90 8.90 2.52 -12.02
N GLU A 91 9.58 3.67 -11.97
CA GLU A 91 9.22 4.77 -11.09
C GLU A 91 7.82 5.32 -11.44
N ILE A 92 7.03 5.63 -10.40
CA ILE A 92 5.72 6.26 -10.61
C ILE A 92 5.93 7.75 -10.91
N PRO A 93 5.44 8.26 -12.06
CA PRO A 93 5.47 9.70 -12.33
C PRO A 93 4.69 10.50 -11.29
N LYS A 94 5.13 11.72 -11.01
CA LYS A 94 4.51 12.58 -9.99
C LYS A 94 3.01 12.81 -10.20
N TYR A 95 2.56 12.95 -11.46
CA TYR A 95 1.14 13.15 -11.73
C TYR A 95 0.28 11.94 -11.36
N LYS A 96 0.82 10.73 -11.43
CA LYS A 96 0.12 9.52 -11.02
C LYS A 96 -0.03 9.41 -9.50
N LEU A 97 0.83 10.08 -8.73
CA LEU A 97 0.73 10.09 -7.28
C LEU A 97 -0.58 10.74 -6.81
N GLU A 98 -1.02 11.83 -7.46
CA GLU A 98 -2.30 12.47 -7.13
C GLU A 98 -3.49 11.55 -7.46
N GLU A 99 -3.42 10.81 -8.56
CA GLU A 99 -4.43 9.79 -8.89
C GLU A 99 -4.48 8.69 -7.83
N LYS A 100 -3.33 8.24 -7.37
CA LYS A 100 -3.22 7.22 -6.31
C LYS A 100 -3.76 7.73 -4.99
N LEU A 101 -3.53 8.98 -4.65
CA LEU A 101 -4.07 9.61 -3.46
C LEU A 101 -5.61 9.71 -3.52
N ALA A 102 -6.16 10.08 -4.67
CA ALA A 102 -7.60 10.10 -4.88
C ALA A 102 -8.21 8.69 -4.76
N GLN A 103 -7.53 7.70 -5.29
CA GLN A 103 -7.92 6.29 -5.18
C GLN A 103 -7.92 5.83 -3.71
N TYR A 104 -6.91 6.23 -2.94
CA TYR A 104 -6.81 5.94 -1.52
C TYR A 104 -7.96 6.59 -0.73
N TYR A 105 -8.31 7.83 -1.02
CA TYR A 105 -9.44 8.51 -0.38
C TYR A 105 -10.75 7.78 -0.65
N ARG A 106 -11.00 7.36 -1.90
CA ARG A 106 -12.20 6.59 -2.24
C ARG A 106 -12.29 5.28 -1.48
N TRP A 107 -11.18 4.55 -1.41
CA TRP A 107 -11.12 3.30 -0.66
C TRP A 107 -11.37 3.51 0.83
N ARG A 108 -10.76 4.54 1.42
CA ARG A 108 -10.94 4.89 2.84
C ARG A 108 -12.38 5.28 3.18
N SER A 109 -13.12 5.80 2.22
CA SER A 109 -14.52 6.22 2.40
C SER A 109 -15.50 5.07 2.31
N ASN A 110 -15.08 3.91 1.80
CA ASN A 110 -15.93 2.73 1.72
C ASN A 110 -16.11 2.08 3.09
N PRO A 111 -17.30 1.48 3.38
CA PRO A 111 -17.50 0.70 4.60
C PRO A 111 -16.52 -0.47 4.69
N VAL A 112 -16.20 -0.83 5.91
CA VAL A 112 -15.28 -1.95 6.17
C VAL A 112 -16.06 -3.24 6.30
#